data_52d25378e43b42f47ed09273c2eba11a
#
_entry.id   52d25378e43b42f47ed09273c2eba11a
#
_cell.length_a   1.000
_cell.length_b   1.000
_cell.length_c   1.000
_cell.angle_alpha   90.00
_cell.angle_beta   90.00
_cell.angle_gamma   90.00
#
_symmetry.space_group_name_H-M   'P 1'
#
loop_
_entity.id
_entity.type
_entity.pdbx_description
1 polymer ?
#
loop_
_entity_poly.entity_id
_entity_poly.type
_entity_poly.pdbx_seq_one_letter_code
_entity_poly.pdbx_strand_id
1 'polypeptide(L)' 'MVTVELVGGDTHDVTVDAETTYGDLLAPFDVSPHEVTLTVDGSPVPEDASVDADVERVRVVRLIKGG' A
#
# COMPACT_ATOMS: atom_id res chain seq x y z
N MET A 1 -4.71 12.05 4.67
CA MET A 1 -5.23 10.93 3.85
C MET A 1 -4.22 10.53 2.81
N VAL A 2 -4.13 9.26 2.56
CA VAL A 2 -3.25 8.68 1.55
C VAL A 2 -4.11 8.01 0.49
N THR A 3 -3.80 8.27 -0.77
CA THR A 3 -4.44 7.58 -1.89
C THR A 3 -3.69 6.27 -2.14
N VAL A 4 -4.38 5.17 -2.01
CA VAL A 4 -3.80 3.84 -2.23
C VAL A 4 -4.33 3.29 -3.53
N GLU A 5 -3.44 3.03 -4.46
CA GLU A 5 -3.78 2.54 -5.79
C GLU A 5 -3.32 1.10 -5.96
N LEU A 6 -4.27 0.21 -6.18
CA LEU A 6 -3.94 -1.17 -6.54
C LEU A 6 -3.79 -1.22 -8.06
N VAL A 7 -2.59 -1.52 -8.52
CA VAL A 7 -2.29 -1.59 -9.95
C VAL A 7 -3.15 -2.69 -10.59
N GLY A 8 -3.94 -2.29 -11.58
CA GLY A 8 -4.89 -3.20 -12.23
C GLY A 8 -6.19 -3.37 -11.48
N GLY A 9 -6.39 -2.61 -10.40
CA GLY A 9 -7.60 -2.69 -9.57
C GLY A 9 -8.10 -1.32 -9.16
N ASP A 10 -8.71 -1.27 -7.99
CA ASP A 10 -9.34 -0.05 -7.47
C ASP A 10 -8.36 0.88 -6.78
N THR A 11 -8.80 2.12 -6.61
CA THR A 11 -8.09 3.13 -5.85
C THR A 11 -8.96 3.54 -4.66
N HIS A 12 -8.36 3.62 -3.48
CA HIS A 12 -9.07 4.03 -2.26
C HIS A 12 -8.27 5.10 -1.52
N ASP A 13 -9.00 6.03 -0.89
CA ASP A 13 -8.38 6.97 0.02
C ASP A 13 -8.47 6.42 1.43
N VAL A 14 -7.35 6.36 2.12
CA VAL A 14 -7.26 5.76 3.45
C VAL A 14 -6.78 6.83 4.43
N THR A 15 -7.49 6.97 5.55
CA THR A 15 -7.08 7.86 6.61
C THR A 15 -5.93 7.20 7.38
N VAL A 16 -4.86 7.94 7.57
CA VAL A 16 -3.68 7.45 8.28
C VAL A 16 -3.40 8.29 9.52
N ASP A 17 -2.80 7.67 10.52
CA ASP A 17 -2.34 8.33 11.72
C ASP A 17 -0.90 7.89 12.03
N ALA A 18 -0.38 8.30 13.18
CA ALA A 18 1.01 8.00 13.55
C ALA A 18 1.28 6.51 13.73
N GLU A 19 0.24 5.71 13.92
CA GLU A 19 0.38 4.28 14.15
C GLU A 19 0.07 3.43 12.92
N THR A 20 -0.40 4.07 11.85
CA THR A 20 -0.76 3.34 10.63
C THR A 20 0.49 2.85 9.92
N THR A 21 0.52 1.57 9.59
CA THR A 21 1.61 0.98 8.79
C THR A 21 1.18 0.87 7.33
N TYR A 22 2.15 0.63 6.46
CA TYR A 22 1.84 0.42 5.04
C TYR A 22 0.95 -0.80 4.84
N GLY A 23 1.14 -1.84 5.63
CA GLY A 23 0.27 -3.02 5.58
C GLY A 23 -1.18 -2.72 5.92
N ASP A 24 -1.41 -1.76 6.82
CA ASP A 24 -2.76 -1.35 7.19
C ASP A 24 -3.52 -0.73 6.02
N LEU A 25 -2.80 -0.17 5.04
CA LEU A 25 -3.41 0.43 3.87
C LEU A 25 -4.07 -0.59 2.95
N LEU A 26 -3.78 -1.86 3.14
CA LEU A 26 -4.35 -2.93 2.33
C LEU A 26 -5.73 -3.38 2.80
N ALA A 27 -6.19 -2.89 3.95
CA ALA A 27 -7.46 -3.33 4.53
C ALA A 27 -8.64 -3.25 3.55
N PRO A 28 -8.82 -2.15 2.77
CA PRO A 28 -9.95 -2.07 1.86
C PRO A 28 -9.83 -2.93 0.60
N PHE A 29 -8.67 -3.55 0.37
CA PHE A 29 -8.42 -4.25 -0.88
C PHE A 29 -8.55 -5.77 -0.79
N ASP A 30 -8.72 -6.33 0.37
CA ASP A 30 -8.86 -7.78 0.54
C ASP A 30 -7.70 -8.56 -0.11
N VAL A 31 -6.49 -8.04 0.07
CA VAL A 31 -5.27 -8.70 -0.41
C VAL A 31 -4.32 -8.94 0.75
N SER A 32 -3.51 -9.97 0.63
CA SER A 32 -2.51 -10.28 1.65
C SER A 32 -1.24 -9.48 1.40
N PRO A 33 -0.58 -8.95 2.46
CA PRO A 33 0.71 -8.28 2.30
C PRO A 33 1.78 -9.16 1.63
N HIS A 34 1.62 -10.47 1.71
CA HIS A 34 2.56 -11.41 1.09
C HIS A 34 2.39 -11.52 -0.44
N GLU A 35 1.28 -11.05 -0.95
CA GLU A 35 0.95 -11.15 -2.38
C GLU A 35 1.25 -9.87 -3.14
N VAL A 36 1.61 -8.80 -2.44
CA VAL A 36 1.78 -7.50 -3.06
C VAL A 36 3.05 -6.83 -2.57
N THR A 37 3.51 -5.87 -3.35
CA THR A 37 4.59 -4.96 -2.95
C THR A 37 4.01 -3.57 -2.86
N LEU A 38 4.24 -2.91 -1.74
CA LEU A 38 3.85 -1.52 -1.55
C LEU A 38 5.00 -0.63 -1.98
N THR A 39 4.71 0.37 -2.81
CA THR A 39 5.74 1.30 -3.27
C THR A 39 5.31 2.75 -3.04
N VAL A 40 6.29 3.60 -2.76
CA VAL A 40 6.13 5.04 -2.65
C VAL A 40 7.14 5.66 -3.60
N ASP A 41 6.65 6.46 -4.55
CA ASP A 41 7.49 7.09 -5.57
C ASP A 41 8.37 6.08 -6.32
N GLY A 42 7.83 4.89 -6.55
CA GLY A 42 8.54 3.83 -7.25
C GLY A 42 9.50 3.02 -6.40
N SER A 43 9.62 3.35 -5.11
CA SER A 43 10.52 2.63 -4.19
C SER A 43 9.72 1.72 -3.28
N PRO A 44 10.11 0.44 -3.15
CA PRO A 44 9.39 -0.47 -2.25
C PRO A 44 9.54 -0.05 -0.80
N VAL A 45 8.46 -0.25 -0.04
CA VAL A 45 8.45 0.05 1.40
C VAL A 45 8.01 -1.20 2.15
N PRO A 46 8.54 -1.42 3.37
CA PRO A 46 8.11 -2.57 4.18
C PRO A 46 6.69 -2.39 4.70
N GLU A 47 5.95 -3.48 4.79
CA GLU A 47 4.57 -3.46 5.24
C GLU A 47 4.43 -3.06 6.72
N ASP A 48 5.45 -3.33 7.51
CA ASP A 48 5.43 -3.05 8.94
C ASP A 48 5.97 -1.66 9.30
N ALA A 49 6.43 -0.90 8.32
CA ALA A 49 6.89 0.45 8.55
C ALA A 49 5.72 1.41 8.66
N SER A 50 5.87 2.45 9.49
CA SER A 50 4.87 3.49 9.61
C SER A 50 4.80 4.34 8.35
N VAL A 51 3.59 4.77 8.00
CA VAL A 51 3.40 5.65 6.85
C VAL A 51 3.87 7.05 7.21
N ASP A 52 4.79 7.60 6.43
CA ASP A 52 5.29 8.95 6.65
C ASP A 52 4.21 9.99 6.38
N ALA A 53 4.25 11.07 7.14
CA ALA A 53 3.27 12.15 7.00
C ALA A 53 3.32 12.83 5.63
N ASP A 54 4.47 12.74 4.96
CA ASP A 54 4.66 13.34 3.63
C ASP A 54 4.15 12.47 2.49
N VAL A 55 3.77 11.24 2.78
CA VAL A 55 3.29 10.31 1.75
C VAL A 55 1.87 10.68 1.37
N GLU A 56 1.65 10.93 0.09
CA GLU A 56 0.33 11.27 -0.44
C GLU A 56 -0.27 10.12 -1.24
N ARG A 57 0.58 9.27 -1.81
CA ARG A 57 0.13 8.17 -2.65
C ARG A 57 0.99 6.94 -2.43
N VAL A 58 0.33 5.81 -2.33
CA VAL A 58 1.00 4.50 -2.24
C VAL A 58 0.47 3.65 -3.37
N ARG A 59 1.39 3.00 -4.09
CA ARG A 59 1.01 2.08 -5.15
C ARG A 59 1.23 0.66 -4.69
N VAL A 60 0.22 -0.17 -4.87
CA VAL A 60 0.27 -1.59 -4.51
C VAL A 60 0.38 -2.39 -5.79
N VAL A 61 1.48 -3.12 -5.92
CA VAL A 61 1.76 -3.95 -7.09
C VAL A 61 1.59 -5.41 -6.71
N ARG A 62 0.73 -6.13 -7.42
CA ARG A 62 0.57 -7.56 -7.16
C ARG A 62 1.77 -8.33 -7.67
N LEU A 63 2.26 -9.22 -6.83
CA LEU A 63 3.32 -10.14 -7.20
C LEU A 63 2.66 -11.34 -7.88
N ILE A 64 2.70 -11.35 -9.19
CA ILE A 64 2.18 -12.48 -9.94
C ILE A 64 3.29 -13.50 -10.01
N LYS A 65 3.07 -14.64 -9.37
CA LYS A 65 3.97 -15.74 -9.55
C LYS A 65 3.75 -16.27 -10.95
N GLY A 66 4.69 -16.02 -11.82
CA GLY A 66 4.67 -16.56 -13.14
C GLY A 66 4.68 -18.08 -13.02
N GLY A 67 3.56 -18.63 -13.17
CA GLY A 67 3.40 -20.07 -13.10
C GLY A 67 3.55 -20.65 -14.45
#